data_5b0246cdb5552075f0cf4c055742d75d
#
_entry.id   5b0246cdb5552075f0cf4c055742d75d
#
_cell.length_a   1.000
_cell.length_b   1.000
_cell.length_c   1.000
_cell.angle_alpha   90.00
_cell.angle_beta   90.00
_cell.angle_gamma   90.00
#
_symmetry.space_group_name_H-M   'P 1'
#
loop_
_entity.id
_entity.type
_entity.pdbx_description
1 polymer ?
#
loop_
_entity_poly.entity_id
_entity_poly.type
_entity_poly.pdbx_seq_one_letter_code
_entity_poly.pdbx_strand_id
1 'polypeptide(L)'
;NNNSILKNIQDPVFGLKVGYQISHSVQVNVRGNYTNLSGKKNKTTFRVPNAVTSPQITRNIKFKSPIYQGSLNLNYTIGNISFLQRNKRLHFYGEIGLGIFSYAPKVTDLDNGTVYVKKGSVAEGFLPLSLGFKYQIKRFDIGLLATFNKTLNDKVDQVYDSKTESDNWSFFQLGLNYTFGKKQAMMEWVNPMEVVYNDLSDMKDRIDVMSGDKDKDGVSDLFDKDNSTPEGVKVYGDGTALDSDGDGVPDNLDSDPYSNKGAKVDVGSK
;
A
#
# COMPACT_ATOMS: atom_id res chain seq x y z
N ASN A 1 33.45 16.95 14.51
CA ASN A 1 32.51 18.01 14.13
C ASN A 1 32.13 17.81 12.67
N ASN A 2 31.08 17.03 12.43
CA ASN A 2 30.51 16.81 11.10
C ASN A 2 29.78 18.08 10.64
N ASN A 3 30.48 18.96 9.97
CA ASN A 3 29.86 20.07 9.26
C ASN A 3 29.58 19.63 7.82
N SER A 4 28.60 18.73 7.63
CA SER A 4 28.09 18.48 6.28
C SER A 4 27.39 19.73 5.79
N ILE A 5 27.70 20.14 4.56
CA ILE A 5 27.15 21.31 3.86
C ILE A 5 25.63 21.21 3.67
N LEU A 6 25.06 20.01 3.81
CA LEU A 6 23.66 19.71 3.54
C LEU A 6 22.66 20.18 4.60
N LYS A 7 23.04 21.03 5.54
CA LYS A 7 22.18 21.42 6.67
C LYS A 7 20.95 22.29 6.32
N ASN A 8 20.78 22.77 5.10
CA ASN A 8 19.62 23.59 4.72
C ASN A 8 19.25 23.43 3.24
N ILE A 9 18.64 22.31 2.88
CA ILE A 9 17.89 22.23 1.62
C ILE A 9 16.53 22.88 1.88
N GLN A 10 16.35 24.12 1.42
CA GLN A 10 15.11 24.90 1.57
C GLN A 10 14.34 25.02 0.26
N ASP A 11 14.90 24.57 -0.86
CA ASP A 11 14.26 24.73 -2.16
C ASP A 11 13.28 23.59 -2.42
N PRO A 12 12.07 23.86 -2.96
CA PRO A 12 11.07 22.86 -3.24
C PRO A 12 11.54 21.89 -4.33
N VAL A 13 11.08 20.64 -4.23
CA VAL A 13 11.32 19.60 -5.23
C VAL A 13 10.07 19.43 -6.06
N PHE A 14 10.16 19.62 -7.37
CA PHE A 14 9.08 19.37 -8.31
C PHE A 14 9.38 18.10 -9.09
N GLY A 15 8.38 17.23 -9.26
CA GLY A 15 8.59 15.97 -9.96
C GLY A 15 7.36 15.45 -10.68
N LEU A 16 7.64 14.59 -11.66
CA LEU A 16 6.64 13.80 -12.37
C LEU A 16 7.02 12.33 -12.25
N LYS A 17 6.02 11.47 -11.99
CA LYS A 17 6.17 10.03 -11.91
C LYS A 17 5.16 9.35 -12.83
N VAL A 18 5.65 8.40 -13.63
CA VAL A 18 4.81 7.51 -14.43
C VAL A 18 5.17 6.08 -14.04
N GLY A 19 4.17 5.27 -13.69
CA GLY A 19 4.38 3.91 -13.21
C GLY A 19 3.45 2.90 -13.86
N TYR A 20 3.91 1.66 -13.90
CA TYR A 20 3.16 0.51 -14.35
C TYR A 20 3.08 -0.53 -13.24
N GLN A 21 1.85 -0.93 -12.88
CA GLN A 21 1.61 -1.94 -11.86
C GLN A 21 1.80 -3.33 -12.46
N ILE A 22 2.76 -4.09 -11.93
CA ILE A 22 3.09 -5.45 -12.37
C ILE A 22 2.25 -6.48 -11.61
N SER A 23 2.14 -6.29 -10.31
CA SER A 23 1.36 -7.18 -9.43
C SER A 23 0.67 -6.36 -8.33
N HIS A 24 -0.09 -7.01 -7.45
CA HIS A 24 -0.75 -6.34 -6.32
C HIS A 24 0.21 -5.55 -5.42
N SER A 25 1.47 -5.98 -5.32
CA SER A 25 2.47 -5.35 -4.43
C SER A 25 3.61 -4.67 -5.18
N VAL A 26 3.79 -4.93 -6.47
CA VAL A 26 4.98 -4.50 -7.23
C VAL A 26 4.60 -3.57 -8.36
N GLN A 27 5.26 -2.41 -8.38
CA GLN A 27 5.14 -1.40 -9.44
C GLN A 27 6.54 -0.99 -9.91
N VAL A 28 6.71 -0.81 -11.20
CA VAL A 28 7.88 -0.14 -11.78
C VAL A 28 7.49 1.27 -12.17
N ASN A 29 8.33 2.26 -11.85
CA ASN A 29 8.06 3.64 -12.22
C ASN A 29 9.31 4.37 -12.71
N VAL A 30 9.09 5.33 -13.58
CA VAL A 30 10.08 6.33 -13.99
C VAL A 30 9.71 7.65 -13.31
N ARG A 31 10.68 8.28 -12.70
CA ARG A 31 10.51 9.56 -12.00
C ARG A 31 11.50 10.58 -12.53
N GLY A 32 11.02 11.78 -12.83
CA GLY A 32 11.83 12.97 -13.10
C GLY A 32 11.62 13.99 -12.02
N ASN A 33 12.69 14.56 -11.46
CA ASN A 33 12.62 15.61 -10.45
C ASN A 33 13.52 16.77 -10.81
N TYR A 34 13.10 17.97 -10.38
CA TYR A 34 13.87 19.18 -10.41
C TYR A 34 13.91 19.83 -9.03
N THR A 35 15.09 20.25 -8.62
CA THR A 35 15.31 21.02 -7.37
C THR A 35 16.57 21.86 -7.48
N ASN A 36 16.76 22.77 -6.52
CA ASN A 36 18.04 23.44 -6.32
C ASN A 36 18.63 23.00 -4.98
N LEU A 37 19.82 22.43 -5.00
CA LEU A 37 20.59 22.27 -3.79
C LEU A 37 21.28 23.58 -3.46
N SER A 38 21.11 24.05 -2.25
CA SER A 38 21.79 25.26 -1.77
C SER A 38 22.31 25.05 -0.36
N GLY A 39 23.46 25.60 -0.07
CA GLY A 39 24.06 25.55 1.25
C GLY A 39 24.98 26.72 1.51
N LYS A 40 25.22 26.99 2.80
CA LYS A 40 26.17 28.00 3.26
C LYS A 40 27.19 27.33 4.18
N LYS A 41 28.43 27.65 4.04
CA LYS A 41 29.51 27.20 4.92
C LYS A 41 30.34 28.38 5.35
N ASN A 42 30.47 28.58 6.65
CA ASN A 42 31.26 29.67 7.22
C ASN A 42 32.70 29.20 7.45
N LYS A 43 33.66 30.09 7.15
CA LYS A 43 35.11 29.88 7.37
C LYS A 43 35.59 28.53 6.82
N THR A 44 35.21 28.21 5.59
CA THR A 44 35.66 26.99 4.91
C THR A 44 36.94 27.26 4.14
N THR A 45 37.91 26.35 4.26
CA THR A 45 39.12 26.34 3.46
C THR A 45 38.92 25.40 2.27
N PHE A 46 39.01 25.91 1.07
CA PHE A 46 38.86 25.12 -0.17
C PHE A 46 39.85 25.57 -1.22
N ARG A 47 40.13 24.71 -2.20
CA ARG A 47 40.93 25.06 -3.36
C ARG A 47 40.06 25.67 -4.43
N VAL A 48 40.44 26.82 -4.95
CA VAL A 48 39.76 27.45 -6.08
C VAL A 48 40.03 26.65 -7.33
N PRO A 49 39.04 26.03 -7.97
CA PRO A 49 39.25 25.30 -9.22
C PRO A 49 39.71 26.27 -10.34
N ASN A 50 40.64 25.81 -11.16
CA ASN A 50 41.18 26.56 -12.32
C ASN A 50 42.05 27.78 -12.03
N ALA A 51 42.51 28.01 -10.81
CA ALA A 51 43.58 28.96 -10.56
C ALA A 51 44.95 28.32 -10.89
N VAL A 52 45.82 29.01 -11.53
CA VAL A 52 47.16 28.55 -11.97
C VAL A 52 47.96 27.97 -10.78
N THR A 53 47.74 28.50 -9.58
CA THR A 53 48.40 28.07 -8.33
C THR A 53 47.46 27.37 -7.34
N SER A 54 46.18 27.18 -7.69
CA SER A 54 45.15 26.56 -6.82
C SER A 54 45.28 26.93 -5.32
N PRO A 55 45.31 28.21 -4.94
CA PRO A 55 45.51 28.64 -3.58
C PRO A 55 44.37 28.14 -2.69
N GLN A 56 44.71 27.71 -1.48
CA GLN A 56 43.72 27.44 -0.44
C GLN A 56 43.27 28.77 0.15
N ILE A 57 41.97 29.03 0.11
CA ILE A 57 41.37 30.23 0.69
C ILE A 57 40.35 29.83 1.74
N THR A 58 40.29 30.60 2.84
CA THR A 58 39.28 30.42 3.89
C THR A 58 38.26 31.54 3.80
N ARG A 59 37.03 31.24 3.46
CA ARG A 59 35.96 32.20 3.23
C ARG A 59 34.62 31.69 3.69
N ASN A 60 33.67 32.63 3.83
CA ASN A 60 32.26 32.33 3.98
C ASN A 60 31.66 32.13 2.58
N ILE A 61 31.22 30.93 2.26
CA ILE A 61 30.74 30.60 0.92
C ILE A 61 29.29 30.17 0.93
N LYS A 62 28.60 30.46 -0.17
CA LYS A 62 27.30 29.89 -0.52
C LYS A 62 27.46 29.11 -1.81
N PHE A 63 26.97 27.88 -1.83
CA PHE A 63 26.81 27.17 -3.09
C PHE A 63 25.34 27.10 -3.48
N LYS A 64 25.07 27.05 -4.76
CA LYS A 64 23.76 26.78 -5.37
C LYS A 64 23.97 25.92 -6.60
N SER A 65 23.24 24.82 -6.69
CA SER A 65 23.31 23.88 -7.81
C SER A 65 21.92 23.45 -8.22
N PRO A 66 21.42 23.83 -9.40
CA PRO A 66 20.22 23.23 -9.95
C PRO A 66 20.47 21.77 -10.24
N ILE A 67 19.52 20.91 -9.88
CA ILE A 67 19.58 19.47 -10.10
C ILE A 67 18.39 19.06 -10.94
N TYR A 68 18.66 18.38 -12.03
CA TYR A 68 17.69 17.63 -12.84
C TYR A 68 18.01 16.14 -12.68
N GLN A 69 17.06 15.37 -12.18
CA GLN A 69 17.29 13.94 -11.95
C GLN A 69 16.20 13.09 -12.61
N GLY A 70 16.63 11.96 -13.19
CA GLY A 70 15.77 10.91 -13.70
C GLY A 70 16.11 9.59 -13.06
N SER A 71 15.12 8.79 -12.68
CA SER A 71 15.34 7.48 -12.06
C SER A 71 14.30 6.47 -12.51
N LEU A 72 14.75 5.21 -12.61
CA LEU A 72 13.91 4.03 -12.74
C LEU A 72 13.85 3.36 -11.37
N ASN A 73 12.65 3.12 -10.87
CA ASN A 73 12.45 2.64 -9.52
C ASN A 73 11.53 1.42 -9.51
N LEU A 74 11.85 0.48 -8.62
CA LEU A 74 10.99 -0.62 -8.21
C LEU A 74 10.30 -0.21 -6.91
N ASN A 75 8.98 -0.19 -6.91
CA ASN A 75 8.15 0.08 -5.74
C ASN A 75 7.56 -1.22 -5.22
N TYR A 76 7.61 -1.41 -3.91
CA TYR A 76 6.98 -2.51 -3.22
C TYR A 76 5.99 -1.99 -2.18
N THR A 77 4.70 -2.28 -2.37
CA THR A 77 3.64 -1.90 -1.45
C THR A 77 3.50 -2.95 -0.34
N ILE A 78 3.61 -2.49 0.91
CA ILE A 78 3.61 -3.31 2.11
C ILE A 78 2.19 -3.40 2.67
N GLY A 79 1.75 -4.62 2.99
CA GLY A 79 0.50 -4.85 3.72
C GLY A 79 -0.78 -4.66 2.89
N ASN A 80 -0.70 -4.66 1.55
CA ASN A 80 -1.87 -4.72 0.67
C ASN A 80 -2.50 -6.12 0.64
N ILE A 81 -1.77 -7.17 1.01
CA ILE A 81 -2.29 -8.51 1.26
C ILE A 81 -2.64 -8.62 2.74
N SER A 82 -3.90 -8.88 3.06
CA SER A 82 -4.37 -8.96 4.44
C SER A 82 -5.43 -10.02 4.61
N PHE A 83 -5.26 -10.87 5.62
CA PHE A 83 -6.25 -11.86 6.06
C PHE A 83 -7.35 -11.26 6.96
N LEU A 84 -7.13 -10.05 7.49
CA LEU A 84 -8.01 -9.44 8.49
C LEU A 84 -8.86 -8.29 7.94
N GLN A 85 -8.47 -7.67 6.83
CA GLN A 85 -9.16 -6.50 6.27
C GLN A 85 -9.33 -6.62 4.76
N ARG A 86 -10.58 -6.57 4.31
CA ARG A 86 -10.93 -6.64 2.87
C ARG A 86 -10.40 -5.44 2.08
N ASN A 87 -10.62 -4.24 2.58
CA ASN A 87 -10.29 -3.00 1.87
C ASN A 87 -9.44 -2.08 2.74
N LYS A 88 -8.21 -1.81 2.31
CA LYS A 88 -7.34 -0.81 2.92
C LYS A 88 -7.23 0.39 2.01
N ARG A 89 -7.46 1.59 2.54
CA ARG A 89 -7.27 2.86 1.84
C ARG A 89 -5.92 3.49 2.08
N LEU A 90 -5.17 3.00 3.06
CA LEU A 90 -3.84 3.47 3.41
C LEU A 90 -2.83 2.37 3.16
N HIS A 91 -1.85 2.65 2.31
CA HIS A 91 -0.75 1.75 1.99
C HIS A 91 0.58 2.40 2.33
N PHE A 92 1.48 1.60 2.89
CA PHE A 92 2.90 1.92 3.03
C PHE A 92 3.67 1.27 1.89
N TYR A 93 4.71 1.93 1.40
CA TYR A 93 5.53 1.40 0.33
C TYR A 93 6.98 1.83 0.45
N GLY A 94 7.86 0.99 -0.07
CA GLY A 94 9.26 1.29 -0.27
C GLY A 94 9.61 1.36 -1.75
N GLU A 95 10.56 2.20 -2.12
CA GLU A 95 11.10 2.26 -3.48
C GLU A 95 12.61 2.18 -3.43
N ILE A 96 13.20 1.42 -4.35
CA ILE A 96 14.63 1.38 -4.62
C ILE A 96 14.84 1.56 -6.13
N GLY A 97 15.88 2.27 -6.53
CA GLY A 97 16.09 2.54 -7.94
C GLY A 97 17.52 2.84 -8.33
N LEU A 98 17.66 3.12 -9.62
CA LEU A 98 18.87 3.61 -10.25
C LEU A 98 18.51 4.90 -10.98
N GLY A 99 19.37 5.90 -10.91
CA GLY A 99 19.12 7.17 -11.56
C GLY A 99 20.38 7.86 -12.04
N ILE A 100 20.15 8.84 -12.90
CA ILE A 100 21.14 9.81 -13.33
C ILE A 100 20.65 11.20 -12.95
N PHE A 101 21.55 12.06 -12.54
CA PHE A 101 21.25 13.45 -12.27
C PHE A 101 22.27 14.36 -12.94
N SER A 102 21.80 15.53 -13.34
CA SER A 102 22.64 16.58 -13.91
C SER A 102 22.62 17.77 -12.97
N TYR A 103 23.78 18.37 -12.73
CA TYR A 103 23.95 19.50 -11.82
C TYR A 103 24.93 20.53 -12.39
N ALA A 104 24.76 21.77 -11.97
CA ALA A 104 25.61 22.89 -12.41
C ALA A 104 25.95 23.79 -11.21
N PRO A 105 26.99 23.48 -10.44
CA PRO A 105 27.29 24.15 -9.19
C PRO A 105 27.82 25.56 -9.43
N LYS A 106 27.37 26.50 -8.60
CA LYS A 106 27.89 27.88 -8.50
C LYS A 106 28.27 28.15 -7.05
N VAL A 107 29.55 28.44 -6.81
CA VAL A 107 30.07 28.80 -5.50
C VAL A 107 30.35 30.31 -5.48
N THR A 108 29.78 31.01 -4.50
CA THR A 108 29.90 32.47 -4.35
C THR A 108 30.39 32.81 -2.95
N ASP A 109 31.33 33.74 -2.87
CA ASP A 109 31.78 34.35 -1.62
C ASP A 109 30.66 35.20 -1.02
N LEU A 110 30.36 35.02 0.25
CA LEU A 110 29.34 35.80 0.94
C LEU A 110 29.84 37.19 1.39
N ASP A 111 31.18 37.35 1.50
CA ASP A 111 31.77 38.57 2.03
C ASP A 111 31.93 39.64 0.92
N ASN A 112 32.26 39.24 -0.32
CA ASN A 112 32.53 40.16 -1.42
C ASN A 112 31.75 39.88 -2.71
N GLY A 113 30.89 38.81 -2.72
CA GLY A 113 30.09 38.47 -3.90
C GLY A 113 30.85 37.82 -5.05
N THR A 114 32.14 37.50 -4.89
CA THR A 114 32.95 36.89 -5.93
C THR A 114 32.48 35.48 -6.25
N VAL A 115 32.34 35.15 -7.53
CA VAL A 115 31.98 33.78 -7.99
C VAL A 115 33.29 33.02 -8.23
N TYR A 116 33.56 32.02 -7.37
CA TYR A 116 34.74 31.18 -7.49
C TYR A 116 34.57 30.03 -8.46
N VAL A 117 33.37 29.42 -8.49
CA VAL A 117 33.08 28.30 -9.34
C VAL A 117 31.78 28.56 -10.09
N LYS A 118 31.83 28.41 -11.40
CA LYS A 118 30.65 28.29 -12.27
C LYS A 118 30.97 27.19 -13.28
N LYS A 119 30.57 25.98 -12.97
CA LYS A 119 30.81 24.83 -13.85
C LYS A 119 29.59 24.60 -14.74
N GLY A 120 29.86 24.13 -15.96
CA GLY A 120 28.80 23.62 -16.84
C GLY A 120 28.11 22.38 -16.24
N SER A 121 27.03 21.96 -16.87
CA SER A 121 26.28 20.77 -16.44
C SER A 121 27.15 19.51 -16.46
N VAL A 122 27.10 18.76 -15.37
CA VAL A 122 27.78 17.47 -15.20
C VAL A 122 26.71 16.45 -14.88
N ALA A 123 26.80 15.23 -15.44
CA ALA A 123 25.89 14.14 -15.18
C ALA A 123 26.57 13.04 -14.40
N GLU A 124 25.89 12.50 -13.38
CA GLU A 124 26.37 11.43 -12.51
C GLU A 124 25.27 10.45 -12.13
N GLY A 125 25.66 9.25 -11.72
CA GLY A 125 24.74 8.22 -11.23
C GLY A 125 24.41 8.38 -9.76
N PHE A 126 23.20 7.96 -9.37
CA PHE A 126 22.77 7.91 -7.98
C PHE A 126 21.82 6.73 -7.73
N LEU A 127 21.69 6.38 -6.44
CA LEU A 127 20.82 5.34 -5.93
C LEU A 127 19.74 6.00 -5.06
N PRO A 128 18.48 6.13 -5.54
CA PRO A 128 17.37 6.56 -4.72
C PRO A 128 16.86 5.40 -3.85
N LEU A 129 16.68 5.67 -2.57
CA LEU A 129 15.95 4.83 -1.62
C LEU A 129 14.83 5.66 -1.02
N SER A 130 13.60 5.17 -1.11
CA SER A 130 12.45 5.94 -0.66
C SER A 130 11.51 5.10 0.22
N LEU A 131 10.88 5.76 1.18
CA LEU A 131 9.79 5.23 1.97
C LEU A 131 8.62 6.21 1.93
N GLY A 132 7.41 5.67 1.81
CA GLY A 132 6.24 6.51 1.71
C GLY A 132 4.96 5.81 2.15
N PHE A 133 3.93 6.62 2.24
CA PHE A 133 2.57 6.14 2.38
C PHE A 133 1.67 6.88 1.39
N LYS A 134 0.56 6.24 1.04
CA LYS A 134 -0.45 6.79 0.14
C LYS A 134 -1.84 6.43 0.62
N TYR A 135 -2.78 7.34 0.42
CA TYR A 135 -4.18 7.18 0.77
C TYR A 135 -5.04 7.29 -0.46
N GLN A 136 -5.89 6.29 -0.70
CA GLN A 136 -6.74 6.19 -1.88
C GLN A 136 -8.02 7.00 -1.74
N ILE A 137 -8.31 7.79 -2.78
CA ILE A 137 -9.56 8.52 -2.96
C ILE A 137 -10.10 8.21 -4.36
N LYS A 138 -10.86 7.15 -4.49
CA LYS A 138 -11.36 6.65 -5.80
C LYS A 138 -10.19 6.31 -6.74
N ARG A 139 -10.05 7.02 -7.86
CA ARG A 139 -8.96 6.85 -8.84
C ARG A 139 -7.73 7.70 -8.55
N PHE A 140 -7.83 8.56 -7.53
CA PHE A 140 -6.71 9.35 -7.06
C PHE A 140 -6.11 8.72 -5.81
N ASP A 141 -4.83 8.92 -5.60
CA ASP A 141 -4.21 8.73 -4.31
C ASP A 141 -3.33 9.93 -3.96
N ILE A 142 -3.34 10.30 -2.69
CA ILE A 142 -2.47 11.32 -2.11
C ILE A 142 -1.41 10.59 -1.32
N GLY A 143 -0.14 10.89 -1.59
CA GLY A 143 0.98 10.23 -0.94
C GLY A 143 2.02 11.20 -0.43
N LEU A 144 2.69 10.79 0.65
CA LEU A 144 3.91 11.41 1.13
C LEU A 144 5.06 10.44 0.91
N LEU A 145 6.17 10.96 0.39
CA LEU A 145 7.37 10.19 0.08
C LEU A 145 8.60 10.89 0.65
N ALA A 146 9.38 10.16 1.42
CA ALA A 146 10.73 10.53 1.84
C ALA A 146 11.74 9.80 0.96
N THR A 147 12.63 10.52 0.31
CA THR A 147 13.65 9.96 -0.57
C THR A 147 15.03 10.32 -0.06
N PHE A 148 15.88 9.32 0.05
CA PHE A 148 17.32 9.46 0.29
C PHE A 148 18.05 9.08 -0.99
N ASN A 149 18.93 9.98 -1.47
CA ASN A 149 19.72 9.78 -2.68
C ASN A 149 21.19 9.64 -2.28
N LYS A 150 21.78 8.52 -2.67
CA LYS A 150 23.22 8.27 -2.50
C LYS A 150 23.92 8.43 -3.84
N THR A 151 24.87 9.37 -3.92
CA THR A 151 25.73 9.50 -5.10
C THR A 151 26.89 8.51 -5.08
N LEU A 152 27.44 8.26 -6.24
CA LEU A 152 28.62 7.41 -6.39
C LEU A 152 29.92 8.24 -6.30
N ASN A 153 29.83 9.56 -6.35
CA ASN A 153 30.97 10.48 -6.37
C ASN A 153 30.75 11.69 -5.45
N ASP A 154 31.85 12.28 -4.99
CA ASP A 154 31.95 13.49 -4.14
C ASP A 154 32.27 14.72 -5.00
N LYS A 155 31.29 15.29 -5.70
CA LYS A 155 31.51 16.42 -6.61
C LYS A 155 30.36 17.40 -6.74
N VAL A 156 29.25 17.18 -6.08
CA VAL A 156 28.02 17.97 -6.27
C VAL A 156 28.20 19.42 -5.80
N ASP A 157 28.93 19.63 -4.72
CA ASP A 157 29.20 20.96 -4.17
C ASP A 157 30.53 21.57 -4.64
N GLN A 158 31.38 20.83 -5.34
CA GLN A 158 32.71 21.19 -5.80
C GLN A 158 33.64 21.66 -4.68
N VAL A 159 33.36 21.28 -3.43
CA VAL A 159 34.21 21.59 -2.28
C VAL A 159 34.95 20.30 -1.91
N TYR A 160 36.16 20.15 -2.43
CA TYR A 160 36.99 18.99 -2.11
C TYR A 160 37.51 19.09 -0.68
N ASP A 161 36.98 18.29 0.22
CA ASP A 161 37.59 18.05 1.52
C ASP A 161 38.45 16.79 1.41
N SER A 162 39.49 16.67 2.25
CA SER A 162 40.45 15.55 2.23
C SER A 162 39.85 14.20 2.67
N LYS A 163 38.56 14.17 3.03
CA LYS A 163 37.81 12.97 3.35
C LYS A 163 36.86 12.63 2.20
N THR A 164 37.06 11.47 1.63
CA THR A 164 36.28 10.86 0.55
C THR A 164 34.87 10.46 1.05
N GLU A 165 34.01 11.41 1.34
CA GLU A 165 32.59 11.12 1.65
C GLU A 165 31.76 11.50 0.44
N SER A 166 30.94 10.56 -0.06
CA SER A 166 30.02 10.81 -1.18
C SER A 166 28.92 11.79 -0.76
N ASP A 167 28.57 12.72 -1.65
CA ASP A 167 27.46 13.64 -1.44
C ASP A 167 26.13 12.90 -1.39
N ASN A 168 25.39 13.09 -0.32
CA ASN A 168 24.07 12.51 -0.16
C ASN A 168 23.05 13.63 0.09
N TRP A 169 21.85 13.45 -0.42
CA TRP A 169 20.74 14.38 -0.11
C TRP A 169 19.43 13.65 0.05
N SER A 170 18.55 14.24 0.83
CA SER A 170 17.21 13.73 1.06
C SER A 170 16.16 14.84 0.89
N PHE A 171 14.95 14.43 0.54
CA PHE A 171 13.82 15.34 0.42
C PHE A 171 12.50 14.63 0.71
N PHE A 172 11.47 15.43 1.00
CA PHE A 172 10.10 14.99 1.14
C PHE A 172 9.27 15.47 -0.03
N GLN A 173 8.39 14.64 -0.54
CA GLN A 173 7.47 14.99 -1.61
C GLN A 173 6.04 14.64 -1.22
N LEU A 174 5.14 15.60 -1.42
CA LEU A 174 3.71 15.35 -1.45
C LEU A 174 3.32 15.08 -2.90
N GLY A 175 2.64 13.98 -3.16
CA GLY A 175 2.24 13.56 -4.50
C GLY A 175 0.74 13.36 -4.62
N LEU A 176 0.19 13.75 -5.77
CA LEU A 176 -1.13 13.37 -6.22
C LEU A 176 -0.96 12.46 -7.43
N ASN A 177 -1.43 11.23 -7.33
CA ASN A 177 -1.37 10.27 -8.44
C ASN A 177 -2.77 10.01 -8.98
N TYR A 178 -2.87 9.73 -10.26
CA TYR A 178 -4.08 9.30 -10.94
C TYR A 178 -3.84 7.96 -11.62
N THR A 179 -4.71 6.99 -11.39
CA THR A 179 -4.59 5.66 -11.98
C THR A 179 -5.47 5.56 -13.23
N PHE A 180 -4.81 5.35 -14.37
CA PHE A 180 -5.46 5.07 -15.66
C PHE A 180 -5.80 3.58 -15.77
N GLY A 181 -6.93 3.25 -16.39
CA GLY A 181 -7.32 1.86 -16.66
C GLY A 181 -8.83 1.67 -16.79
N LYS A 182 -9.22 0.59 -17.48
CA LYS A 182 -10.65 0.25 -17.72
C LYS A 182 -11.28 -0.55 -16.57
N LYS A 183 -10.49 -1.22 -15.72
CA LYS A 183 -11.00 -2.06 -14.62
C LYS A 183 -11.50 -1.18 -13.48
N GLN A 184 -12.64 -1.55 -12.90
CA GLN A 184 -13.23 -0.86 -11.75
C GLN A 184 -12.35 -0.96 -10.50
N ALA A 185 -11.63 -2.07 -10.34
CA ALA A 185 -10.70 -2.29 -9.24
C ALA A 185 -9.25 -2.15 -9.74
N MET A 186 -8.50 -1.27 -9.11
CA MET A 186 -7.08 -1.09 -9.39
C MET A 186 -6.29 -2.18 -8.68
N MET A 187 -5.43 -2.90 -9.41
CA MET A 187 -4.72 -4.08 -8.92
C MET A 187 -4.01 -3.87 -7.57
N GLU A 188 -3.43 -2.71 -7.35
CA GLU A 188 -2.73 -2.38 -6.11
C GLU A 188 -3.64 -2.29 -4.88
N TRP A 189 -4.90 -1.88 -5.09
CA TRP A 189 -5.87 -1.64 -4.03
C TRP A 189 -6.82 -2.81 -3.79
N VAL A 190 -6.73 -3.85 -4.63
CA VAL A 190 -7.49 -5.10 -4.46
C VAL A 190 -6.69 -6.05 -3.58
N ASN A 191 -7.32 -6.55 -2.53
CA ASN A 191 -6.74 -7.63 -1.75
C ASN A 191 -6.87 -8.94 -2.55
N PRO A 192 -5.78 -9.62 -2.95
CA PRO A 192 -5.84 -10.86 -3.70
C PRO A 192 -6.54 -11.99 -2.95
N MET A 193 -6.70 -11.85 -1.62
CA MET A 193 -7.45 -12.81 -0.78
C MET A 193 -8.97 -12.58 -0.84
N GLU A 194 -9.47 -11.58 -1.57
CA GLU A 194 -10.91 -11.28 -1.65
C GLU A 194 -11.72 -12.44 -2.22
N VAL A 195 -11.18 -13.17 -3.19
CA VAL A 195 -11.81 -14.38 -3.75
C VAL A 195 -11.99 -15.44 -2.65
N VAL A 196 -10.93 -15.68 -1.87
CA VAL A 196 -10.98 -16.64 -0.75
C VAL A 196 -12.02 -16.24 0.31
N TYR A 197 -12.13 -14.95 0.61
CA TYR A 197 -13.14 -14.44 1.54
C TYR A 197 -14.56 -14.65 1.01
N ASN A 198 -14.78 -14.42 -0.28
CA ASN A 198 -16.09 -14.63 -0.89
C ASN A 198 -16.47 -16.11 -0.87
N ASP A 199 -15.55 -17.00 -1.28
CA ASP A 199 -15.75 -18.43 -1.24
C ASP A 199 -16.05 -18.93 0.20
N LEU A 200 -15.32 -18.41 1.20
CA LEU A 200 -15.55 -18.76 2.61
C LEU A 200 -16.90 -18.23 3.12
N SER A 201 -17.31 -17.04 2.70
CA SER A 201 -18.63 -16.48 3.02
C SER A 201 -19.74 -17.32 2.42
N ASP A 202 -19.63 -17.67 1.14
CA ASP A 202 -20.60 -18.51 0.44
C ASP A 202 -20.69 -19.91 1.07
N MET A 203 -19.55 -20.48 1.48
CA MET A 203 -19.53 -21.73 2.21
C MET A 203 -20.23 -21.63 3.57
N LYS A 204 -20.00 -20.55 4.30
CA LYS A 204 -20.67 -20.30 5.57
C LYS A 204 -22.19 -20.19 5.37
N ASP A 205 -22.63 -19.38 4.42
CA ASP A 205 -24.06 -19.21 4.12
C ASP A 205 -24.73 -20.56 3.75
N ARG A 206 -24.00 -21.40 2.99
CA ARG A 206 -24.49 -22.76 2.65
C ARG A 206 -24.54 -23.66 3.86
N ILE A 207 -23.56 -23.59 4.76
CA ILE A 207 -23.57 -24.36 6.02
C ILE A 207 -24.73 -23.90 6.92
N ASP A 208 -24.97 -22.61 7.03
CA ASP A 208 -26.05 -22.03 7.83
C ASP A 208 -27.42 -22.50 7.30
N VAL A 209 -27.59 -22.55 5.98
CA VAL A 209 -28.82 -23.14 5.36
C VAL A 209 -28.92 -24.64 5.60
N MET A 210 -27.82 -25.37 5.50
CA MET A 210 -27.81 -26.83 5.71
C MET A 210 -28.05 -27.25 7.17
N SER A 211 -27.63 -26.40 8.12
CA SER A 211 -27.75 -26.62 9.56
C SER A 211 -28.95 -25.91 10.20
N GLY A 212 -29.68 -25.10 9.43
CA GLY A 212 -30.90 -24.43 9.90
C GLY A 212 -31.96 -25.49 10.28
N ASP A 213 -32.64 -25.28 11.39
CA ASP A 213 -33.77 -26.06 11.89
C ASP A 213 -34.73 -25.05 12.49
N LYS A 214 -35.72 -24.63 11.67
CA LYS A 214 -36.56 -23.48 11.96
C LYS A 214 -37.61 -23.80 13.03
N ASP A 215 -38.17 -24.98 13.02
CA ASP A 215 -39.19 -25.42 13.94
C ASP A 215 -38.64 -26.26 15.10
N LYS A 216 -37.34 -26.58 15.04
CA LYS A 216 -36.58 -27.28 16.09
C LYS A 216 -37.08 -28.71 16.38
N ASP A 217 -37.46 -29.38 15.33
CA ASP A 217 -37.87 -30.79 15.40
C ASP A 217 -36.68 -31.76 15.31
N GLY A 218 -35.45 -31.26 15.00
CA GLY A 218 -34.21 -32.01 14.89
C GLY A 218 -33.88 -32.42 13.45
N VAL A 219 -34.66 -32.02 12.46
CA VAL A 219 -34.39 -32.19 11.03
C VAL A 219 -34.06 -30.84 10.44
N SER A 220 -32.99 -30.76 9.64
CA SER A 220 -32.59 -29.48 9.05
C SER A 220 -33.58 -29.03 7.96
N ASP A 221 -33.84 -27.73 7.88
CA ASP A 221 -34.74 -27.07 6.89
C ASP A 221 -34.53 -27.59 5.45
N LEU A 222 -33.30 -27.99 5.09
CA LEU A 222 -32.99 -28.54 3.77
C LEU A 222 -33.63 -29.91 3.49
N PHE A 223 -33.76 -30.72 4.51
CA PHE A 223 -34.27 -32.11 4.41
C PHE A 223 -35.66 -32.24 4.99
N ASP A 224 -36.16 -31.20 5.64
CA ASP A 224 -37.43 -31.15 6.29
C ASP A 224 -38.57 -30.90 5.28
N LYS A 225 -39.57 -31.80 5.30
CA LYS A 225 -40.78 -31.66 4.48
C LYS A 225 -41.88 -30.87 5.17
N ASP A 226 -41.82 -30.75 6.51
CA ASP A 226 -42.83 -30.03 7.30
C ASP A 226 -42.17 -29.06 8.28
N ASN A 227 -41.68 -27.92 7.79
CA ASN A 227 -41.04 -26.85 8.56
C ASN A 227 -41.95 -26.14 9.59
N SER A 228 -42.98 -26.84 10.07
CA SER A 228 -43.96 -26.35 11.04
C SER A 228 -44.27 -27.32 12.17
N THR A 229 -43.54 -28.42 12.26
CA THR A 229 -43.70 -29.42 13.33
C THR A 229 -43.34 -28.78 14.68
N PRO A 230 -44.21 -28.83 15.71
CA PRO A 230 -43.92 -28.22 16.99
C PRO A 230 -42.69 -28.83 17.69
N GLU A 231 -41.87 -27.99 18.33
CA GLU A 231 -40.70 -28.43 19.09
C GLU A 231 -41.01 -29.56 20.07
N GLY A 232 -40.23 -30.64 19.98
CA GLY A 232 -40.38 -31.82 20.86
C GLY A 232 -41.35 -32.87 20.35
N VAL A 233 -42.04 -32.68 19.24
CA VAL A 233 -42.78 -33.71 18.53
C VAL A 233 -41.80 -34.70 17.91
N LYS A 234 -42.08 -35.99 17.98
CA LYS A 234 -41.28 -37.01 17.30
C LYS A 234 -41.56 -36.98 15.82
N VAL A 235 -40.51 -36.96 15.01
CA VAL A 235 -40.59 -36.89 13.56
C VAL A 235 -39.85 -38.05 12.89
N TYR A 236 -40.20 -38.31 11.64
CA TYR A 236 -39.41 -39.15 10.76
C TYR A 236 -38.12 -38.38 10.33
N GLY A 237 -37.19 -39.08 9.70
CA GLY A 237 -35.95 -38.46 9.20
C GLY A 237 -36.14 -37.41 8.11
N ASP A 238 -37.35 -37.16 7.64
CA ASP A 238 -37.74 -36.17 6.68
C ASP A 238 -38.60 -35.02 7.29
N GLY A 239 -38.63 -34.89 8.62
CA GLY A 239 -39.33 -33.84 9.35
C GLY A 239 -40.83 -33.98 9.47
N THR A 240 -41.44 -34.99 8.85
CA THR A 240 -42.87 -35.24 9.01
C THR A 240 -43.15 -35.88 10.38
N ALA A 241 -44.22 -35.42 11.04
CA ALA A 241 -44.61 -35.95 12.34
C ALA A 241 -44.84 -37.45 12.30
N LEU A 242 -44.37 -38.16 13.35
CA LEU A 242 -44.47 -39.62 13.47
C LEU A 242 -45.93 -40.03 13.56
N ASP A 243 -46.33 -41.00 12.75
CA ASP A 243 -47.61 -41.69 12.74
C ASP A 243 -47.31 -43.23 12.91
N SER A 244 -47.40 -43.70 14.11
CA SER A 244 -46.90 -45.04 14.46
C SER A 244 -47.77 -46.19 13.94
N ASP A 245 -49.10 -46.04 13.78
CA ASP A 245 -49.98 -47.01 13.30
C ASP A 245 -50.44 -46.83 11.83
N GLY A 246 -50.14 -45.68 11.26
CA GLY A 246 -50.35 -45.39 9.84
C GLY A 246 -51.77 -45.08 9.49
N ASP A 247 -52.55 -44.53 10.42
CA ASP A 247 -53.95 -44.21 10.21
C ASP A 247 -54.16 -42.82 9.62
N GLY A 248 -53.11 -42.04 9.56
CA GLY A 248 -53.06 -40.65 8.98
C GLY A 248 -53.20 -39.56 10.01
N VAL A 249 -53.22 -39.88 11.30
CA VAL A 249 -53.16 -38.89 12.39
C VAL A 249 -51.78 -39.01 13.10
N PRO A 250 -51.03 -37.97 13.19
CA PRO A 250 -49.74 -38.00 13.91
C PRO A 250 -49.88 -38.35 15.38
N ASP A 251 -48.92 -39.11 15.93
CA ASP A 251 -48.93 -39.60 17.33
C ASP A 251 -49.19 -38.50 18.37
N ASN A 252 -48.76 -37.28 18.13
CA ASN A 252 -48.97 -36.15 19.03
C ASN A 252 -50.39 -35.57 19.01
N LEU A 253 -51.19 -35.94 18.01
CA LEU A 253 -52.56 -35.49 17.83
C LEU A 253 -53.54 -36.67 17.97
N ASP A 254 -53.03 -37.91 18.05
CA ASP A 254 -53.78 -39.10 18.12
C ASP A 254 -54.07 -39.53 19.56
N SER A 255 -55.35 -39.95 19.83
CA SER A 255 -55.79 -40.41 21.12
C SER A 255 -55.36 -41.87 21.41
N ASP A 256 -55.09 -42.68 20.37
CA ASP A 256 -54.62 -44.07 20.46
C ASP A 256 -53.52 -44.33 19.39
N PRO A 257 -52.31 -43.85 19.64
CA PRO A 257 -51.19 -43.87 18.66
C PRO A 257 -50.72 -45.28 18.24
N TYR A 258 -51.29 -46.28 18.77
CA TYR A 258 -50.96 -47.71 18.52
C TYR A 258 -52.19 -48.56 18.23
N SER A 259 -53.22 -47.97 17.65
CA SER A 259 -54.42 -48.66 17.25
C SER A 259 -54.14 -49.77 16.21
N ASN A 260 -55.11 -50.74 16.06
CA ASN A 260 -54.91 -51.72 15.02
C ASN A 260 -55.09 -51.15 13.64
N LYS A 261 -54.17 -51.48 12.72
CA LYS A 261 -54.14 -50.94 11.34
C LYS A 261 -55.52 -51.07 10.68
N GLY A 262 -56.14 -49.97 10.31
CA GLY A 262 -57.47 -49.88 9.71
C GLY A 262 -58.58 -49.63 10.71
N ALA A 263 -58.28 -49.33 11.99
CA ALA A 263 -59.26 -48.82 12.93
C ALA A 263 -59.81 -47.49 12.44
N LYS A 264 -60.98 -47.09 12.86
CA LYS A 264 -61.54 -45.79 12.55
C LYS A 264 -60.76 -44.73 13.31
N VAL A 265 -60.27 -43.73 12.58
CA VAL A 265 -59.58 -42.55 13.12
C VAL A 265 -60.50 -41.82 14.09
N ASP A 266 -60.11 -41.72 15.35
CA ASP A 266 -60.79 -40.91 16.36
C ASP A 266 -59.94 -39.68 16.63
N VAL A 267 -60.15 -38.60 15.82
CA VAL A 267 -59.57 -37.28 16.06
C VAL A 267 -60.22 -36.76 17.34
N GLY A 268 -59.54 -36.98 18.46
CA GLY A 268 -59.97 -36.52 19.76
C GLY A 268 -60.46 -35.09 19.73
N SER A 269 -61.75 -34.89 19.81
CA SER A 269 -62.35 -33.60 20.06
C SER A 269 -61.94 -33.10 21.44
N LYS A 270 -61.10 -32.07 21.52
CA LYS A 270 -60.89 -31.25 22.70
C LYS A 270 -62.12 -30.43 23.03
#